data_6b25e992697e90e48a3a6e3087e5948f
#
_entry.id   6b25e992697e90e48a3a6e3087e5948f
#
_cell.length_a   1.000
_cell.length_b   1.000
_cell.length_c   1.000
_cell.angle_alpha   90.00
_cell.angle_beta   90.00
_cell.angle_gamma   90.00
#
_symmetry.space_group_name_H-M   'P 1'
#
loop_
_entity.id
_entity.type
_entity.pdbx_description
1 polymer ?
#
loop_
_entity_poly.entity_id
_entity_poly.type
_entity_poly.pdbx_seq_one_letter_code
_entity_poly.pdbx_strand_id
1 'polypeptide(L)'
;FPQQIKKICEYAFRNCISLKKVVLNDGLKTISCGAFDTHSANMESVKLPKSLKHLGPDNFDTAKSIIIDEIPKKAFVKQLVENCTLSGVEALNRMTGSSIHATKLEIAGKTVYLPCVVSDKKAMSNLLIHHERYGESYALGVGSFACDAAVLSYMAGYEEPKEYIIQNDIRVADRLIDTERYEEIIKCLPLFQDCTVKLVAAMTQSSDNAILRAYLLGYMKEDKTDFDI
;
A
#
# COMPACT_ATOMS: atom_id res chain seq x y z
N PHE A 1 -4.07 0.76 25.73
CA PHE A 1 -4.16 1.96 26.59
C PHE A 1 -5.30 1.81 27.59
N PRO A 2 -5.15 2.32 28.86
CA PRO A 2 -6.23 2.33 29.86
C PRO A 2 -7.45 3.15 29.40
N GLN A 3 -8.64 2.78 29.86
CA GLN A 3 -9.92 3.39 29.47
C GLN A 3 -10.02 4.90 29.80
N GLN A 4 -9.24 5.37 30.77
CA GLN A 4 -9.23 6.76 31.25
C GLN A 4 -8.48 7.69 30.25
N ILE A 5 -7.59 7.14 29.41
CA ILE A 5 -6.81 7.94 28.47
C ILE A 5 -7.74 8.49 27.38
N LYS A 6 -7.81 9.82 27.29
CA LYS A 6 -8.61 10.54 26.30
C LYS A 6 -7.78 11.21 25.22
N LYS A 7 -6.50 11.44 25.51
CA LYS A 7 -5.56 12.09 24.60
C LYS A 7 -4.18 11.45 24.69
N ILE A 8 -3.56 11.22 23.54
CA ILE A 8 -2.14 10.93 23.38
C ILE A 8 -1.48 12.20 22.85
N CYS A 9 -0.51 12.73 23.59
CA CYS A 9 0.14 14.00 23.29
C CYS A 9 1.12 13.90 22.12
N GLU A 10 1.58 15.05 21.63
CA GLU A 10 2.56 15.15 20.57
C GLU A 10 3.83 14.38 20.93
N TYR A 11 4.33 13.59 19.97
CA TYR A 11 5.58 12.83 20.07
C TYR A 11 5.68 11.87 21.26
N ALA A 12 4.54 11.47 21.85
CA ALA A 12 4.51 10.63 23.07
C ALA A 12 5.27 9.29 22.91
N PHE A 13 5.27 8.71 21.72
CA PHE A 13 5.97 7.46 21.39
C PHE A 13 6.93 7.65 20.20
N ARG A 14 7.40 8.89 19.99
CA ARG A 14 8.36 9.16 18.94
C ARG A 14 9.64 8.37 19.16
N ASN A 15 10.21 7.83 18.06
CA ASN A 15 11.42 7.01 18.08
C ASN A 15 11.34 5.74 18.96
N CYS A 16 10.16 5.27 19.27
CA CYS A 16 9.95 3.97 19.89
C CYS A 16 10.16 2.85 18.86
N ILE A 17 11.39 2.66 18.40
CA ILE A 17 11.77 1.76 17.28
C ILE A 17 11.40 0.28 17.50
N SER A 18 11.17 -0.12 18.74
CA SER A 18 10.76 -1.48 19.10
C SER A 18 9.24 -1.64 19.31
N LEU A 19 8.45 -0.58 19.04
CA LEU A 19 7.00 -0.60 19.23
C LEU A 19 6.33 -1.37 18.09
N LYS A 20 5.93 -2.61 18.35
CA LYS A 20 5.30 -3.49 17.36
C LYS A 20 3.79 -3.49 17.40
N LYS A 21 3.18 -3.26 18.59
CA LYS A 21 1.74 -3.38 18.78
C LYS A 21 1.17 -2.24 19.58
N VAL A 22 0.10 -1.65 19.08
CA VAL A 22 -0.65 -0.58 19.71
C VAL A 22 -2.11 -1.01 19.86
N VAL A 23 -2.62 -1.00 21.09
CA VAL A 23 -4.03 -1.25 21.37
C VAL A 23 -4.64 0.03 21.94
N LEU A 24 -5.44 0.71 21.13
CA LEU A 24 -6.12 1.94 21.50
C LEU A 24 -7.44 1.63 22.21
N ASN A 25 -7.79 2.40 23.23
CA ASN A 25 -9.03 2.23 23.98
C ASN A 25 -10.22 2.96 23.33
N ASP A 26 -11.42 2.46 23.52
CA ASP A 26 -12.67 3.04 22.95
C ASP A 26 -13.03 4.43 23.52
N GLY A 27 -12.36 4.88 24.56
CA GLY A 27 -12.56 6.22 25.12
C GLY A 27 -11.67 7.30 24.53
N LEU A 28 -10.65 6.94 23.74
CA LEU A 28 -9.66 7.85 23.18
C LEU A 28 -10.30 8.84 22.19
N LYS A 29 -10.01 10.13 22.34
CA LYS A 29 -10.59 11.22 21.52
C LYS A 29 -9.57 11.86 20.60
N THR A 30 -8.30 11.89 21.01
CA THR A 30 -7.24 12.63 20.31
C THR A 30 -5.95 11.85 20.29
N ILE A 31 -5.35 11.76 19.11
CA ILE A 31 -3.95 11.41 18.88
C ILE A 31 -3.32 12.65 18.24
N SER A 32 -2.33 13.23 18.90
CA SER A 32 -1.68 14.46 18.42
C SER A 32 -0.62 14.17 17.36
N CYS A 33 -0.01 15.21 16.78
CA CYS A 33 1.03 15.12 15.75
C CYS A 33 2.19 14.24 16.22
N GLY A 34 2.65 13.34 15.37
CA GLY A 34 3.83 12.50 15.60
C GLY A 34 3.77 11.62 16.85
N ALA A 35 2.59 11.43 17.44
CA ALA A 35 2.46 10.64 18.69
C ALA A 35 3.02 9.22 18.53
N PHE A 36 2.91 8.64 17.33
CA PHE A 36 3.45 7.34 16.93
C PHE A 36 4.41 7.44 15.75
N ASP A 37 5.19 8.53 15.69
CA ASP A 37 6.26 8.73 14.72
C ASP A 37 7.45 7.81 15.07
N THR A 38 7.35 6.56 14.65
CA THR A 38 8.29 5.49 15.07
C THR A 38 9.41 5.24 14.06
N HIS A 39 9.36 5.83 12.87
CA HIS A 39 10.34 5.82 11.76
C HIS A 39 10.84 4.44 11.29
N SER A 40 11.10 3.51 12.19
CA SER A 40 11.75 2.22 11.87
C SER A 40 11.03 1.00 12.46
N ALA A 41 9.94 1.21 13.18
CA ALA A 41 9.20 0.09 13.78
C ALA A 41 8.36 -0.61 12.72
N ASN A 42 8.48 -1.95 12.62
CA ASN A 42 7.52 -2.77 11.88
C ASN A 42 6.26 -2.93 12.73
N MET A 43 5.41 -1.92 12.73
CA MET A 43 4.20 -1.91 13.54
C MET A 43 3.15 -2.86 12.94
N GLU A 44 2.49 -3.63 13.80
CA GLU A 44 1.31 -4.41 13.42
C GLU A 44 0.16 -3.50 12.98
N SER A 45 -0.95 -4.09 12.52
CA SER A 45 -2.16 -3.33 12.18
C SER A 45 -2.70 -2.58 13.39
N VAL A 46 -3.10 -1.34 13.19
CA VAL A 46 -3.64 -0.46 14.23
C VAL A 46 -5.12 -0.23 13.99
N LYS A 47 -5.94 -0.60 14.95
CA LYS A 47 -7.38 -0.32 14.91
C LYS A 47 -7.67 1.02 15.59
N LEU A 48 -8.24 1.96 14.82
CA LEU A 48 -8.67 3.25 15.33
C LEU A 48 -10.04 3.12 16.01
N PRO A 49 -10.20 3.62 17.25
CA PRO A 49 -11.47 3.51 17.96
C PRO A 49 -12.51 4.48 17.39
N LYS A 50 -13.79 4.08 17.39
CA LYS A 50 -14.92 4.92 16.93
C LYS A 50 -15.03 6.25 17.69
N SER A 51 -14.48 6.30 18.88
CA SER A 51 -14.47 7.50 19.73
C SER A 51 -13.48 8.56 19.26
N LEU A 52 -12.52 8.21 18.37
CA LEU A 52 -11.46 9.10 17.92
C LEU A 52 -12.05 10.24 17.07
N LYS A 53 -11.77 11.49 17.45
CA LYS A 53 -12.26 12.69 16.78
C LYS A 53 -11.15 13.46 16.07
N HIS A 54 -9.93 13.33 16.58
CA HIS A 54 -8.77 14.01 16.05
C HIS A 54 -7.57 13.07 15.93
N LEU A 55 -7.02 13.00 14.72
CA LEU A 55 -5.78 12.30 14.37
C LEU A 55 -4.84 13.32 13.74
N GLY A 56 -3.82 13.73 14.48
CA GLY A 56 -2.76 14.61 13.98
C GLY A 56 -1.94 13.92 12.88
N PRO A 57 -1.16 14.65 12.09
CA PRO A 57 -0.28 14.10 11.08
C PRO A 57 0.86 13.25 11.68
N ASP A 58 1.59 12.53 10.81
CA ASP A 58 2.80 11.77 11.13
C ASP A 58 2.59 10.68 12.18
N ASN A 59 1.49 9.94 12.06
CA ASN A 59 1.19 8.77 12.89
C ASN A 59 1.02 7.52 12.04
N PHE A 60 1.51 6.38 12.53
CA PHE A 60 1.28 5.06 11.94
C PHE A 60 1.83 4.85 10.51
N ASP A 61 2.83 5.62 10.11
CA ASP A 61 3.50 5.51 8.81
C ASP A 61 4.16 4.13 8.58
N THR A 62 4.51 3.44 9.68
CA THR A 62 5.12 2.10 9.69
C THR A 62 4.12 0.97 9.99
N ALA A 63 2.83 1.28 10.16
CA ALA A 63 1.82 0.27 10.44
C ALA A 63 1.52 -0.58 9.20
N LYS A 64 1.36 -1.91 9.38
CA LYS A 64 0.97 -2.83 8.29
C LYS A 64 -0.39 -2.47 7.69
N SER A 65 -1.34 -2.06 8.51
CA SER A 65 -2.62 -1.49 8.08
C SER A 65 -3.24 -0.63 9.17
N ILE A 66 -4.10 0.30 8.75
CA ILE A 66 -4.97 1.06 9.65
C ILE A 66 -6.40 0.55 9.46
N ILE A 67 -7.05 0.15 10.55
CA ILE A 67 -8.39 -0.47 10.54
C ILE A 67 -9.41 0.50 11.13
N ILE A 68 -10.51 0.70 10.40
CA ILE A 68 -11.62 1.57 10.79
C ILE A 68 -12.92 0.80 10.54
N ASP A 69 -13.72 0.57 11.59
CA ASP A 69 -14.93 -0.25 11.51
C ASP A 69 -16.06 0.36 10.67
N GLU A 70 -16.08 1.67 10.51
CA GLU A 70 -17.15 2.42 9.83
C GLU A 70 -16.56 3.40 8.82
N ILE A 71 -17.32 3.75 7.79
CA ILE A 71 -16.92 4.81 6.86
C ILE A 71 -16.74 6.10 7.63
N PRO A 72 -15.55 6.71 7.61
CA PRO A 72 -15.25 7.87 8.44
C PRO A 72 -15.96 9.12 7.92
N LYS A 73 -16.28 10.03 8.82
CA LYS A 73 -16.84 11.34 8.47
C LYS A 73 -15.84 12.14 7.65
N LYS A 74 -16.33 12.98 6.72
CA LYS A 74 -15.51 13.78 5.79
C LYS A 74 -14.35 14.55 6.47
N ALA A 75 -14.60 15.14 7.64
CA ALA A 75 -13.56 15.87 8.38
C ALA A 75 -12.43 14.96 8.88
N PHE A 76 -12.74 13.70 9.23
CA PHE A 76 -11.76 12.71 9.68
C PHE A 76 -11.00 12.08 8.50
N VAL A 77 -11.67 11.90 7.35
CA VAL A 77 -11.02 11.39 6.14
C VAL A 77 -9.83 12.24 5.72
N LYS A 78 -9.94 13.57 5.81
CA LYS A 78 -8.82 14.46 5.50
C LYS A 78 -7.60 14.17 6.39
N GLN A 79 -7.82 14.01 7.70
CA GLN A 79 -6.76 13.68 8.65
C GLN A 79 -6.16 12.29 8.36
N LEU A 80 -6.99 11.34 7.96
CA LEU A 80 -6.55 10.01 7.58
C LEU A 80 -5.64 10.05 6.34
N VAL A 81 -6.03 10.78 5.30
CA VAL A 81 -5.20 10.97 4.09
C VAL A 81 -3.87 11.64 4.43
N GLU A 82 -3.86 12.62 5.31
CA GLU A 82 -2.62 13.27 5.78
C GLU A 82 -1.67 12.28 6.48
N ASN A 83 -2.21 11.28 7.18
CA ASN A 83 -1.40 10.24 7.82
C ASN A 83 -0.93 9.13 6.86
N CYS A 84 -1.65 8.90 5.77
CA CYS A 84 -1.32 7.84 4.81
C CYS A 84 -0.48 8.33 3.63
N THR A 85 -0.27 9.65 3.50
CA THR A 85 0.43 10.22 2.35
C THR A 85 1.63 11.04 2.76
N LEU A 86 2.74 10.81 2.08
CA LEU A 86 3.99 11.52 2.28
C LEU A 86 4.03 12.84 1.51
N SER A 87 4.89 13.75 1.93
CA SER A 87 5.17 15.01 1.24
C SER A 87 6.65 15.36 1.29
N GLY A 88 7.11 16.17 0.32
CA GLY A 88 8.46 16.72 0.32
C GLY A 88 9.58 15.70 0.35
N VAL A 89 10.54 15.89 1.28
CA VAL A 89 11.77 15.08 1.39
C VAL A 89 11.51 13.62 1.75
N GLU A 90 10.45 13.33 2.53
CA GLU A 90 10.09 11.96 2.88
C GLU A 90 9.66 11.14 1.67
N ALA A 91 8.88 11.77 0.77
CA ALA A 91 8.51 11.15 -0.49
C ALA A 91 9.74 10.79 -1.33
N LEU A 92 10.71 11.72 -1.43
CA LEU A 92 11.96 11.50 -2.16
C LEU A 92 12.80 10.37 -1.54
N ASN A 93 12.92 10.33 -0.22
CA ASN A 93 13.67 9.28 0.47
C ASN A 93 13.06 7.89 0.25
N ARG A 94 11.74 7.78 0.20
CA ARG A 94 11.07 6.50 -0.09
C ARG A 94 11.14 6.09 -1.55
N MET A 95 11.24 7.03 -2.49
CA MET A 95 11.38 6.70 -3.93
C MET A 95 12.63 5.88 -4.25
N THR A 96 13.68 6.00 -3.44
CA THR A 96 14.97 5.30 -3.65
C THR A 96 15.06 3.95 -2.92
N GLY A 97 14.03 3.57 -2.17
CA GLY A 97 14.01 2.34 -1.39
C GLY A 97 13.27 1.17 -2.05
N SER A 98 13.56 -0.04 -1.59
CA SER A 98 12.88 -1.28 -1.99
C SER A 98 11.53 -1.49 -1.31
N SER A 99 11.07 -0.57 -0.46
CA SER A 99 9.83 -0.70 0.31
C SER A 99 8.58 -0.54 -0.58
N ILE A 100 7.49 -1.17 -0.16
CA ILE A 100 6.16 -0.96 -0.77
C ILE A 100 5.71 0.49 -0.54
N HIS A 101 5.25 1.14 -1.60
CA HIS A 101 4.89 2.55 -1.62
C HIS A 101 3.37 2.79 -1.54
N ALA A 102 2.65 1.92 -0.85
CA ALA A 102 1.21 2.06 -0.60
C ALA A 102 0.87 1.72 0.84
N THR A 103 -0.05 2.49 1.42
CA THR A 103 -0.60 2.25 2.76
C THR A 103 -1.88 1.44 2.66
N LYS A 104 -1.96 0.33 3.39
CA LYS A 104 -3.17 -0.48 3.49
C LYS A 104 -4.13 0.12 4.52
N LEU A 105 -5.35 0.42 4.09
CA LEU A 105 -6.47 0.74 4.97
C LEU A 105 -7.53 -0.36 4.90
N GLU A 106 -8.15 -0.65 6.04
CA GLU A 106 -9.32 -1.51 6.13
C GLU A 106 -10.49 -0.67 6.69
N ILE A 107 -11.45 -0.33 5.83
CA ILE A 107 -12.55 0.56 6.18
C ILE A 107 -13.86 -0.18 5.99
N ALA A 108 -14.66 -0.31 7.06
CA ALA A 108 -15.95 -1.01 7.04
C ALA A 108 -15.85 -2.41 6.40
N GLY A 109 -14.77 -3.13 6.66
CA GLY A 109 -14.52 -4.48 6.15
C GLY A 109 -14.00 -4.55 4.69
N LYS A 110 -13.80 -3.41 4.03
CA LYS A 110 -13.18 -3.35 2.70
C LYS A 110 -11.73 -2.87 2.79
N THR A 111 -10.86 -3.46 1.98
CA THR A 111 -9.45 -3.06 1.87
C THR A 111 -9.29 -2.00 0.79
N VAL A 112 -8.48 -0.98 1.03
CA VAL A 112 -8.00 -0.03 0.03
C VAL A 112 -6.50 0.17 0.19
N TYR A 113 -5.77 0.22 -0.92
CA TYR A 113 -4.33 0.51 -0.94
C TYR A 113 -4.12 1.93 -1.46
N LEU A 114 -3.75 2.84 -0.56
CA LEU A 114 -3.49 4.23 -0.91
C LEU A 114 -2.04 4.41 -1.33
N PRO A 115 -1.76 5.00 -2.51
CA PRO A 115 -0.42 5.44 -2.85
C PRO A 115 0.13 6.39 -1.78
N CYS A 116 1.35 6.16 -1.30
CA CYS A 116 1.96 7.05 -0.28
C CYS A 116 2.26 8.45 -0.83
N VAL A 117 2.39 8.63 -2.15
CA VAL A 117 2.48 9.95 -2.79
C VAL A 117 1.36 10.09 -3.81
N VAL A 118 0.56 11.12 -3.64
CA VAL A 118 -0.63 11.38 -4.46
C VAL A 118 -0.55 12.75 -5.13
N SER A 119 -1.13 12.85 -6.32
CA SER A 119 -1.25 14.09 -7.08
C SER A 119 -2.30 15.05 -6.50
N ASP A 120 -3.37 14.50 -5.92
CA ASP A 120 -4.49 15.26 -5.36
C ASP A 120 -5.04 14.63 -4.07
N LYS A 121 -4.66 15.18 -2.91
CA LYS A 121 -5.16 14.74 -1.59
C LYS A 121 -6.68 14.96 -1.42
N LYS A 122 -7.27 15.92 -2.14
CA LYS A 122 -8.72 16.18 -2.07
C LYS A 122 -9.48 15.09 -2.84
N ALA A 123 -9.00 14.70 -4.01
CA ALA A 123 -9.56 13.60 -4.77
C ALA A 123 -9.43 12.28 -3.99
N MET A 124 -8.28 12.03 -3.33
CA MET A 124 -8.10 10.88 -2.44
C MET A 124 -9.08 10.88 -1.27
N SER A 125 -9.32 12.04 -0.64
CA SER A 125 -10.31 12.17 0.43
C SER A 125 -11.73 11.86 -0.06
N ASN A 126 -12.08 12.27 -1.27
CA ASN A 126 -13.37 11.94 -1.86
C ASN A 126 -13.49 10.43 -2.16
N LEU A 127 -12.44 9.79 -2.66
CA LEU A 127 -12.42 8.34 -2.93
C LEU A 127 -12.68 7.54 -1.65
N LEU A 128 -12.09 7.92 -0.52
CA LEU A 128 -12.28 7.21 0.75
C LEU A 128 -13.71 7.27 1.31
N ILE A 129 -14.50 8.26 0.90
CA ILE A 129 -15.92 8.36 1.25
C ILE A 129 -16.78 7.44 0.37
N HIS A 130 -16.33 7.18 -0.86
CA HIS A 130 -17.03 6.38 -1.87
C HIS A 130 -16.40 4.99 -1.99
N HIS A 131 -16.73 4.10 -1.07
CA HIS A 131 -16.11 2.78 -0.91
C HIS A 131 -16.26 1.82 -2.09
N GLU A 132 -17.17 2.09 -3.02
CA GLU A 132 -17.30 1.36 -4.29
C GLU A 132 -16.16 1.63 -5.26
N ARG A 133 -15.38 2.70 -5.06
CA ARG A 133 -14.28 3.12 -5.92
C ARG A 133 -12.88 2.82 -5.35
N TYR A 134 -12.78 1.99 -4.32
CA TYR A 134 -11.48 1.72 -3.68
C TYR A 134 -10.45 1.08 -4.63
N GLY A 135 -10.90 0.30 -5.62
CA GLY A 135 -10.05 -0.26 -6.66
C GLY A 135 -9.36 0.78 -7.55
N GLU A 136 -9.90 2.02 -7.64
CA GLU A 136 -9.36 3.11 -8.45
C GLU A 136 -8.29 3.97 -7.75
N SER A 137 -7.93 3.66 -6.49
CA SER A 137 -7.01 4.49 -5.67
C SER A 137 -5.66 4.72 -6.34
N TYR A 138 -5.16 3.75 -7.11
CA TYR A 138 -3.90 3.83 -7.85
C TYR A 138 -3.84 5.01 -8.82
N ALA A 139 -4.97 5.38 -9.44
CA ALA A 139 -5.05 6.47 -10.42
C ALA A 139 -4.66 7.84 -9.85
N LEU A 140 -4.67 7.98 -8.52
CA LEU A 140 -4.27 9.20 -7.82
C LEU A 140 -2.79 9.20 -7.42
N GLY A 141 -2.10 8.07 -7.56
CA GLY A 141 -0.68 7.92 -7.29
C GLY A 141 0.20 8.45 -8.41
N VAL A 142 1.49 8.61 -8.14
CA VAL A 142 2.51 9.01 -9.10
C VAL A 142 3.62 7.96 -9.19
N GLY A 143 4.10 7.68 -10.40
CA GLY A 143 5.24 6.77 -10.63
C GLY A 143 5.08 5.40 -9.98
N SER A 144 6.07 4.94 -9.22
CA SER A 144 6.09 3.66 -8.53
C SER A 144 5.01 3.52 -7.45
N PHE A 145 4.53 4.63 -6.87
CA PHE A 145 3.45 4.63 -5.89
C PHE A 145 2.11 4.21 -6.52
N ALA A 146 1.86 4.63 -7.76
CA ALA A 146 0.70 4.18 -8.53
C ALA A 146 0.82 2.69 -8.87
N CYS A 147 2.00 2.22 -9.30
CA CYS A 147 2.26 0.81 -9.59
C CYS A 147 1.98 -0.09 -8.38
N ASP A 148 2.54 0.26 -7.21
CA ASP A 148 2.36 -0.52 -6.00
C ASP A 148 0.90 -0.57 -5.55
N ALA A 149 0.19 0.56 -5.61
CA ALA A 149 -1.24 0.61 -5.27
C ALA A 149 -2.10 -0.19 -6.26
N ALA A 150 -1.78 -0.15 -7.56
CA ALA A 150 -2.50 -0.93 -8.58
C ALA A 150 -2.32 -2.43 -8.37
N VAL A 151 -1.08 -2.89 -8.23
CA VAL A 151 -0.77 -4.30 -8.00
C VAL A 151 -1.45 -4.81 -6.73
N LEU A 152 -1.32 -4.11 -5.61
CA LEU A 152 -1.92 -4.52 -4.34
C LEU A 152 -3.45 -4.51 -4.38
N SER A 153 -4.06 -3.56 -5.10
CA SER A 153 -5.52 -3.52 -5.31
C SER A 153 -5.97 -4.71 -6.16
N TYR A 154 -5.24 -5.03 -7.24
CA TYR A 154 -5.50 -6.22 -8.05
C TYR A 154 -5.37 -7.51 -7.23
N MET A 155 -4.33 -7.62 -6.40
CA MET A 155 -4.14 -8.74 -5.47
C MET A 155 -5.27 -8.88 -4.46
N ALA A 156 -5.92 -7.80 -4.08
CA ALA A 156 -7.09 -7.78 -3.19
C ALA A 156 -8.41 -8.10 -3.92
N GLY A 157 -8.37 -8.38 -5.23
CA GLY A 157 -9.51 -8.79 -6.02
C GLY A 157 -10.29 -7.67 -6.71
N TYR A 158 -9.72 -6.46 -6.80
CA TYR A 158 -10.28 -5.38 -7.59
C TYR A 158 -9.95 -5.57 -9.08
N GLU A 159 -10.92 -5.32 -9.96
CA GLU A 159 -10.76 -5.47 -11.41
C GLU A 159 -10.23 -4.19 -12.08
N GLU A 160 -10.53 -3.03 -11.51
CA GLU A 160 -10.21 -1.72 -12.06
C GLU A 160 -8.71 -1.51 -12.35
N PRO A 161 -7.77 -2.06 -11.55
CA PRO A 161 -6.35 -1.92 -11.82
C PRO A 161 -5.81 -2.69 -13.02
N LYS A 162 -6.54 -3.66 -13.57
CA LYS A 162 -6.06 -4.54 -14.66
C LYS A 162 -5.59 -3.74 -15.87
N GLU A 163 -6.42 -2.82 -16.35
CA GLU A 163 -6.08 -2.03 -17.54
C GLU A 163 -4.82 -1.18 -17.30
N TYR A 164 -4.67 -0.60 -16.11
CA TYR A 164 -3.47 0.14 -15.75
C TYR A 164 -2.22 -0.77 -15.77
N ILE A 165 -2.31 -1.98 -15.22
CA ILE A 165 -1.20 -2.95 -15.19
C ILE A 165 -0.81 -3.34 -16.61
N ILE A 166 -1.79 -3.62 -17.49
CA ILE A 166 -1.56 -3.94 -18.90
C ILE A 166 -0.86 -2.79 -19.65
N GLN A 167 -1.35 -1.57 -19.49
CA GLN A 167 -0.80 -0.39 -20.17
C GLN A 167 0.57 0.03 -19.62
N ASN A 168 0.96 -0.40 -18.43
CA ASN A 168 2.22 -0.07 -17.78
C ASN A 168 3.04 -1.32 -17.43
N ASP A 169 2.86 -2.41 -18.14
CA ASP A 169 3.39 -3.74 -17.81
C ASP A 169 4.91 -3.73 -17.57
N ILE A 170 5.70 -3.08 -18.44
CA ILE A 170 7.16 -2.93 -18.29
C ILE A 170 7.50 -2.23 -16.96
N ARG A 171 6.84 -1.11 -16.65
CA ARG A 171 7.09 -0.36 -15.40
C ARG A 171 6.70 -1.14 -14.17
N VAL A 172 5.56 -1.84 -14.23
CA VAL A 172 5.07 -2.68 -13.14
C VAL A 172 6.02 -3.86 -12.93
N ALA A 173 6.44 -4.53 -14.00
CA ALA A 173 7.37 -5.64 -13.94
C ALA A 173 8.73 -5.22 -13.36
N ASP A 174 9.34 -4.13 -13.87
CA ASP A 174 10.60 -3.60 -13.34
C ASP A 174 10.47 -3.30 -11.85
N ARG A 175 9.38 -2.63 -11.44
CA ARG A 175 9.14 -2.33 -10.03
C ARG A 175 9.03 -3.58 -9.15
N LEU A 176 8.33 -4.60 -9.61
CA LEU A 176 8.17 -5.85 -8.86
C LEU A 176 9.48 -6.65 -8.78
N ILE A 177 10.30 -6.62 -9.83
CA ILE A 177 11.64 -7.23 -9.85
C ILE A 177 12.56 -6.51 -8.85
N ASP A 178 12.65 -5.18 -8.92
CA ASP A 178 13.51 -4.36 -8.06
C ASP A 178 13.17 -4.51 -6.57
N THR A 179 11.93 -4.87 -6.27
CA THR A 179 11.44 -5.06 -4.90
C THR A 179 11.29 -6.53 -4.50
N GLU A 180 11.75 -7.47 -5.35
CA GLU A 180 11.73 -8.92 -5.11
C GLU A 180 10.33 -9.48 -4.79
N ARG A 181 9.28 -8.87 -5.39
CA ARG A 181 7.87 -9.24 -5.16
C ARG A 181 7.40 -10.31 -6.14
N TYR A 182 7.98 -11.47 -6.04
CA TYR A 182 7.81 -12.56 -7.01
C TYR A 182 6.40 -13.16 -7.04
N GLU A 183 5.70 -13.23 -5.90
CA GLU A 183 4.31 -13.72 -5.87
C GLU A 183 3.36 -12.81 -6.66
N GLU A 184 3.58 -11.51 -6.58
CA GLU A 184 2.82 -10.52 -7.35
C GLU A 184 3.16 -10.59 -8.84
N ILE A 185 4.42 -10.84 -9.19
CA ILE A 185 4.81 -11.08 -10.59
C ILE A 185 4.00 -12.25 -11.15
N ILE A 186 4.01 -13.40 -10.47
CA ILE A 186 3.30 -14.60 -10.90
C ILE A 186 1.81 -14.31 -11.16
N LYS A 187 1.16 -13.56 -10.28
CA LYS A 187 -0.27 -13.24 -10.42
C LYS A 187 -0.55 -12.20 -11.51
N CYS A 188 0.40 -11.30 -11.78
CA CYS A 188 0.28 -10.31 -12.85
C CYS A 188 0.69 -10.83 -14.23
N LEU A 189 1.38 -11.97 -14.31
CA LEU A 189 1.86 -12.54 -15.60
C LEU A 189 0.80 -12.60 -16.70
N PRO A 190 -0.46 -13.03 -16.43
CA PRO A 190 -1.50 -13.06 -17.47
C PRO A 190 -1.87 -11.66 -18.01
N LEU A 191 -1.46 -10.59 -17.34
CA LEU A 191 -1.71 -9.21 -17.75
C LEU A 191 -0.52 -8.58 -18.49
N PHE A 192 0.66 -9.20 -18.45
CA PHE A 192 1.86 -8.70 -19.09
C PHE A 192 1.92 -9.12 -20.56
N GLN A 193 2.02 -8.14 -21.46
CA GLN A 193 2.04 -8.37 -22.91
C GLN A 193 3.47 -8.26 -23.47
N ASP A 194 4.17 -7.17 -23.18
CA ASP A 194 5.45 -6.87 -23.82
C ASP A 194 6.67 -7.18 -22.93
N CYS A 195 6.49 -7.40 -21.65
CA CYS A 195 7.61 -7.56 -20.72
C CYS A 195 8.02 -9.00 -20.43
N THR A 196 7.32 -10.01 -20.97
CA THR A 196 7.56 -11.43 -20.67
C THR A 196 9.03 -11.83 -20.93
N VAL A 197 9.62 -11.36 -22.03
CA VAL A 197 11.02 -11.66 -22.39
C VAL A 197 12.01 -11.00 -21.41
N LYS A 198 11.75 -9.75 -20.99
CA LYS A 198 12.58 -9.04 -20.00
C LYS A 198 12.47 -9.67 -18.60
N LEU A 199 11.27 -10.07 -18.21
CA LEU A 199 11.01 -10.80 -16.97
C LEU A 199 11.83 -12.10 -16.92
N VAL A 200 11.77 -12.88 -17.98
CA VAL A 200 12.53 -14.13 -18.09
C VAL A 200 14.03 -13.88 -18.01
N ALA A 201 14.54 -12.85 -18.70
CA ALA A 201 15.96 -12.51 -18.68
C ALA A 201 16.42 -12.04 -17.27
N ALA A 202 15.67 -11.16 -16.63
CA ALA A 202 15.97 -10.68 -15.27
C ALA A 202 15.94 -11.80 -14.24
N MET A 203 15.01 -12.73 -14.36
CA MET A 203 14.81 -13.84 -13.44
C MET A 203 15.79 -14.99 -13.65
N THR A 204 16.32 -15.17 -14.87
CA THR A 204 17.42 -16.11 -15.12
C THR A 204 18.75 -15.63 -14.53
N GLN A 205 18.90 -14.33 -14.31
CA GLN A 205 20.09 -13.72 -13.68
C GLN A 205 20.02 -13.72 -12.14
N SER A 206 18.81 -13.65 -11.55
CA SER A 206 18.66 -13.76 -10.09
C SER A 206 18.76 -15.21 -9.65
N SER A 207 19.88 -15.57 -9.01
CA SER A 207 20.28 -16.96 -8.74
C SER A 207 19.38 -17.75 -7.77
N ASP A 208 18.50 -17.11 -7.00
CA ASP A 208 17.98 -17.71 -5.76
C ASP A 208 16.53 -18.19 -5.76
N ASN A 209 15.74 -18.00 -6.85
CA ASN A 209 14.35 -18.45 -6.85
C ASN A 209 14.03 -19.54 -7.88
N ALA A 210 14.37 -20.80 -7.54
CA ALA A 210 14.11 -21.96 -8.39
C ALA A 210 12.60 -22.16 -8.70
N ILE A 211 11.71 -21.80 -7.79
CA ILE A 211 10.23 -21.93 -7.94
C ILE A 211 9.74 -20.98 -9.04
N LEU A 212 10.20 -19.77 -9.02
CA LEU A 212 9.82 -18.77 -9.99
C LEU A 212 10.33 -19.09 -11.39
N ARG A 213 11.59 -19.59 -11.50
CA ARG A 213 12.15 -20.09 -12.77
C ARG A 213 11.31 -21.24 -13.34
N ALA A 214 10.93 -22.21 -12.50
CA ALA A 214 10.13 -23.35 -12.93
C ALA A 214 8.74 -22.90 -13.43
N TYR A 215 8.12 -21.95 -12.74
CA TYR A 215 6.82 -21.41 -13.12
C TYR A 215 6.87 -20.66 -14.45
N LEU A 216 7.86 -19.80 -14.67
CA LEU A 216 8.03 -19.05 -15.92
C LEU A 216 8.37 -19.93 -17.10
N LEU A 217 9.23 -20.93 -16.90
CA LEU A 217 9.53 -21.92 -17.93
C LEU A 217 8.30 -22.76 -18.30
N GLY A 218 7.39 -23.02 -17.34
CA GLY A 218 6.10 -23.63 -17.59
C GLY A 218 5.20 -22.73 -18.44
N TYR A 219 5.04 -21.46 -18.05
CA TYR A 219 4.23 -20.46 -18.75
C TYR A 219 4.70 -20.25 -20.20
N MET A 220 6.01 -20.14 -20.43
CA MET A 220 6.58 -19.99 -21.78
C MET A 220 6.40 -21.24 -22.66
N LYS A 221 6.23 -22.41 -22.08
CA LYS A 221 5.97 -23.63 -22.88
C LYS A 221 4.51 -23.72 -23.31
N GLU A 222 3.58 -23.25 -22.51
CA GLU A 222 2.16 -23.20 -22.83
C GLU A 222 1.86 -22.17 -23.93
N ASP A 223 2.54 -21.01 -23.92
CA ASP A 223 2.38 -19.95 -24.92
C ASP A 223 2.96 -20.35 -26.31
N LYS A 224 3.89 -21.33 -26.37
CA LYS A 224 4.47 -21.80 -27.65
C LYS A 224 3.65 -22.86 -28.35
N THR A 225 2.62 -23.41 -27.74
CA THR A 225 1.76 -24.43 -28.35
C THR A 225 0.73 -23.86 -29.33
N ASP A 226 0.54 -22.53 -29.36
CA ASP A 226 -0.36 -21.87 -30.32
C ASP A 226 0.30 -21.36 -31.61
N PHE A 227 1.60 -21.62 -31.81
CA PHE A 227 2.34 -21.13 -33.00
C PHE A 227 2.82 -22.22 -33.98
N ASP A 228 2.33 -23.45 -33.87
CA ASP A 228 2.57 -24.49 -34.88
C ASP A 228 1.25 -24.87 -35.58
N ILE A 229 0.84 -24.07 -36.57
CA ILE A 229 0.10 -24.53 -37.78
C ILE A 229 0.52 -23.65 -38.96
#